data_e4d64f0fd3d899d7c0a93db7fa3fd94b
#
_entry.id   e4d64f0fd3d899d7c0a93db7fa3fd94b
#
_cell.length_a   1.000
_cell.length_b   1.000
_cell.length_c   1.000
_cell.angle_alpha   90.00
_cell.angle_beta   90.00
_cell.angle_gamma   90.00
#
_symmetry.space_group_name_H-M   'P 1'
#
loop_
_entity.id
_entity.type
_entity.pdbx_description
1 polymer ?
#
loop_
_entity_poly.entity_id
_entity_poly.type
_entity_poly.pdbx_seq_one_letter_code
_entity_poly.pdbx_strand_id
1 'polypeptide(L)'
;MTVFRDEANGSYFVSFYLKDPDRKGKYRHITKRGFSTKKEAARWERDNAGKLPLPDKPSFIDICKRWEVSIQASAGTIRQHREHFNIRFNQYKDIPIDKISKQDLIDWRIWLAQQPFSTKTKNTTITYVKGVLRYAAVTYDIPDYSPILTKLKKSDTELMGEPEIWTPDEFSKFINCVEDGCYHLYFEFLYWTGCRRGEAIALQKKDLKDGYALIRYSQRYQKEGLTPTKTRNSRKVQLDRQLYLTLKAYADSTEGNYVFGGEKSLSPTSIARQFDKAIKKSGVTKIRLHDLRHSHASWLINNGVNIVAVSKRLGHSSINETLKTYTHLLESTDQNMIDKINEFKSNFLS
;
A
#
# COMPACT_ATOMS: atom_id res chain seq x y z
N MET A 1 -44.33 -2.77 -19.36
CA MET A 1 -44.99 -2.25 -18.14
C MET A 1 -44.96 -3.35 -17.12
N THR A 2 -44.36 -3.09 -15.99
CA THR A 2 -44.16 -4.09 -14.92
C THR A 2 -44.97 -3.74 -13.65
N VAL A 3 -45.97 -2.81 -13.80
CA VAL A 3 -46.89 -2.44 -12.72
C VAL A 3 -48.20 -3.25 -12.87
N PHE A 4 -48.51 -3.98 -11.81
CA PHE A 4 -49.69 -4.87 -11.72
C PHE A 4 -50.60 -4.41 -10.60
N ARG A 5 -51.89 -4.76 -10.67
CA ARG A 5 -52.87 -4.56 -9.62
C ARG A 5 -52.99 -5.87 -8.81
N ASP A 6 -52.97 -5.75 -7.51
CA ASP A 6 -53.25 -6.88 -6.60
C ASP A 6 -54.76 -6.97 -6.40
N GLU A 7 -55.37 -8.02 -6.95
CA GLU A 7 -56.82 -8.18 -6.94
C GLU A 7 -57.36 -8.51 -5.53
N ALA A 8 -56.51 -8.98 -4.63
CA ALA A 8 -56.94 -9.35 -3.28
C ALA A 8 -57.19 -8.15 -2.37
N ASN A 9 -56.45 -7.05 -2.56
CA ASN A 9 -56.48 -5.86 -1.69
C ASN A 9 -56.58 -4.53 -2.42
N GLY A 10 -56.68 -4.53 -3.78
CA GLY A 10 -56.81 -3.37 -4.63
C GLY A 10 -55.58 -2.49 -4.75
N SER A 11 -54.47 -2.86 -4.12
CA SER A 11 -53.21 -2.13 -4.21
C SER A 11 -52.47 -2.45 -5.50
N TYR A 12 -51.41 -1.70 -5.76
CA TYR A 12 -50.53 -1.95 -6.91
C TYR A 12 -49.19 -2.50 -6.49
N PHE A 13 -48.58 -3.29 -7.40
CA PHE A 13 -47.21 -3.78 -7.20
C PHE A 13 -46.41 -3.70 -8.49
N VAL A 14 -45.09 -3.64 -8.34
CA VAL A 14 -44.13 -3.66 -9.44
C VAL A 14 -43.40 -4.98 -9.42
N SER A 15 -43.22 -5.60 -10.59
CA SER A 15 -42.52 -6.86 -10.73
C SER A 15 -41.68 -6.87 -11.99
N PHE A 16 -40.35 -7.06 -11.86
CA PHE A 16 -39.43 -7.10 -12.99
C PHE A 16 -38.18 -7.93 -12.68
N TYR A 17 -37.44 -8.25 -13.74
CA TYR A 17 -36.17 -8.97 -13.64
C TYR A 17 -35.01 -8.01 -13.84
N LEU A 18 -34.03 -8.04 -12.93
CA LEU A 18 -32.77 -7.36 -13.06
C LEU A 18 -31.64 -8.35 -13.24
N LYS A 19 -30.63 -7.95 -14.04
CA LYS A 19 -29.43 -8.73 -14.22
C LYS A 19 -28.67 -8.82 -12.89
N ASP A 20 -28.37 -10.02 -12.43
CA ASP A 20 -27.63 -10.24 -11.18
C ASP A 20 -26.13 -9.92 -11.40
N PRO A 21 -25.56 -8.90 -10.75
CA PRO A 21 -24.16 -8.56 -10.95
C PRO A 21 -23.21 -9.60 -10.34
N ASP A 22 -23.66 -10.35 -9.35
CA ASP A 22 -22.85 -11.34 -8.66
C ASP A 22 -22.84 -12.69 -9.38
N ARG A 23 -23.75 -12.89 -10.37
CA ARG A 23 -23.91 -14.14 -11.12
C ARG A 23 -24.06 -13.88 -12.62
N LYS A 24 -22.97 -14.03 -13.35
CA LYS A 24 -22.92 -13.82 -14.81
C LYS A 24 -24.03 -14.61 -15.53
N GLY A 25 -24.93 -13.88 -16.22
CA GLY A 25 -26.01 -14.47 -17.00
C GLY A 25 -27.28 -14.86 -16.23
N LYS A 26 -27.38 -14.58 -14.93
CA LYS A 26 -28.61 -14.80 -14.15
C LYS A 26 -29.37 -13.48 -13.90
N TYR A 27 -30.68 -13.62 -13.75
CA TYR A 27 -31.58 -12.52 -13.42
C TYR A 27 -32.20 -12.75 -12.07
N ARG A 28 -32.33 -11.67 -11.26
CA ARG A 28 -33.06 -11.69 -10.00
C ARG A 28 -34.45 -11.12 -10.24
N HIS A 29 -35.47 -11.83 -9.81
CA HIS A 29 -36.86 -11.39 -9.82
C HIS A 29 -37.13 -10.48 -8.62
N ILE A 30 -37.71 -9.32 -8.89
CA ILE A 30 -38.00 -8.30 -7.89
C ILE A 30 -39.47 -7.98 -7.92
N THR A 31 -40.09 -8.00 -6.75
CA THR A 31 -41.47 -7.61 -6.55
C THR A 31 -41.57 -6.65 -5.38
N LYS A 32 -42.10 -5.44 -5.62
CA LYS A 32 -42.43 -4.46 -4.56
C LYS A 32 -43.95 -4.24 -4.57
N ARG A 33 -44.60 -4.50 -3.43
CA ARG A 33 -46.05 -4.44 -3.23
C ARG A 33 -46.41 -3.24 -2.34
N GLY A 34 -47.71 -2.90 -2.30
CA GLY A 34 -48.27 -1.96 -1.32
C GLY A 34 -48.34 -0.52 -1.80
N PHE A 35 -48.36 -0.28 -3.11
CA PHE A 35 -48.60 1.08 -3.63
C PHE A 35 -50.08 1.37 -3.69
N SER A 36 -50.48 2.55 -3.21
CA SER A 36 -51.89 2.98 -3.19
C SER A 36 -52.39 3.35 -4.57
N THR A 37 -51.53 3.72 -5.49
CA THR A 37 -51.90 4.14 -6.86
C THR A 37 -50.96 3.57 -7.92
N LYS A 38 -51.48 3.37 -9.14
CA LYS A 38 -50.67 2.95 -10.30
C LYS A 38 -49.57 3.98 -10.63
N LYS A 39 -49.82 5.25 -10.38
CA LYS A 39 -48.88 6.35 -10.64
C LYS A 39 -47.70 6.30 -9.67
N GLU A 40 -47.95 5.99 -8.42
CA GLU A 40 -46.91 5.79 -7.37
C GLU A 40 -46.02 4.57 -7.69
N ALA A 41 -46.63 3.47 -8.06
CA ALA A 41 -45.90 2.27 -8.48
C ALA A 41 -45.02 2.51 -9.72
N ALA A 42 -45.54 3.20 -10.72
CA ALA A 42 -44.80 3.56 -11.94
C ALA A 42 -43.68 4.59 -11.69
N ARG A 43 -43.88 5.50 -10.73
CA ARG A 43 -42.81 6.42 -10.30
C ARG A 43 -41.68 5.65 -9.61
N TRP A 44 -42.04 4.77 -8.69
CA TRP A 44 -41.06 3.92 -7.99
C TRP A 44 -40.27 3.03 -8.98
N GLU A 45 -40.94 2.45 -9.98
CA GLU A 45 -40.30 1.68 -11.04
C GLU A 45 -39.25 2.50 -11.78
N ARG A 46 -39.58 3.72 -12.23
CA ARG A 46 -38.64 4.59 -12.95
C ARG A 46 -37.45 4.98 -12.11
N ASP A 47 -37.65 5.29 -10.83
CA ASP A 47 -36.60 5.73 -9.92
C ASP A 47 -35.66 4.56 -9.55
N ASN A 48 -36.12 3.30 -9.72
CA ASN A 48 -35.40 2.09 -9.38
C ASN A 48 -35.08 1.19 -10.59
N ALA A 49 -35.57 1.50 -11.78
CA ALA A 49 -35.24 0.78 -13.00
C ALA A 49 -33.74 0.87 -13.30
N GLY A 50 -33.06 -0.28 -13.30
CA GLY A 50 -31.60 -0.36 -13.46
C GLY A 50 -30.80 -0.34 -12.15
N LYS A 51 -31.46 -0.08 -11.01
CA LYS A 51 -30.84 -0.29 -9.70
C LYS A 51 -31.22 -1.68 -9.21
N LEU A 52 -30.23 -2.48 -8.80
CA LEU A 52 -30.53 -3.68 -8.00
C LEU A 52 -31.24 -3.20 -6.75
N PRO A 53 -32.38 -3.79 -6.37
CA PRO A 53 -32.87 -3.63 -5.02
C PRO A 53 -31.79 -4.22 -4.12
N LEU A 54 -31.23 -3.35 -3.37
CA LEU A 54 -30.29 -3.71 -2.34
C LEU A 54 -31.03 -4.62 -1.33
N PRO A 55 -30.40 -5.69 -0.82
CA PRO A 55 -30.97 -6.39 0.31
C PRO A 55 -31.35 -5.33 1.35
N ASP A 56 -32.51 -5.48 1.97
CA ASP A 56 -33.14 -4.46 2.83
C ASP A 56 -32.19 -3.86 3.88
N LYS A 57 -31.03 -4.47 4.14
CA LYS A 57 -30.02 -3.99 5.09
C LYS A 57 -28.67 -4.68 4.84
N PRO A 58 -27.85 -4.24 3.86
CA PRO A 58 -26.51 -4.80 3.70
C PRO A 58 -25.66 -4.50 4.92
N SER A 59 -24.88 -5.48 5.35
CA SER A 59 -23.94 -5.30 6.43
C SER A 59 -22.79 -4.37 6.01
N PHE A 60 -22.08 -3.78 6.98
CA PHE A 60 -20.89 -2.96 6.70
C PHE A 60 -19.88 -3.73 5.82
N ILE A 61 -19.65 -5.02 6.10
CA ILE A 61 -18.69 -5.81 5.32
C ILE A 61 -19.16 -6.08 3.88
N ASP A 62 -20.46 -6.19 3.63
CA ASP A 62 -20.97 -6.35 2.27
C ASP A 62 -20.86 -5.07 1.47
N ILE A 63 -21.06 -3.92 2.11
CA ILE A 63 -20.79 -2.60 1.51
C ILE A 63 -19.30 -2.45 1.24
N CYS A 64 -18.44 -2.87 2.17
CA CYS A 64 -16.99 -2.83 1.98
C CYS A 64 -16.57 -3.58 0.71
N LYS A 65 -17.08 -4.80 0.47
CA LYS A 65 -16.80 -5.58 -0.75
C LYS A 65 -17.16 -4.80 -2.03
N ARG A 66 -18.30 -4.11 -2.03
CA ARG A 66 -18.75 -3.30 -3.17
C ARG A 66 -17.90 -2.05 -3.36
N TRP A 67 -17.56 -1.39 -2.26
CA TRP A 67 -16.64 -0.25 -2.26
C TRP A 67 -15.27 -0.64 -2.81
N GLU A 68 -14.71 -1.79 -2.40
CA GLU A 68 -13.43 -2.32 -2.89
C GLU A 68 -13.44 -2.52 -4.41
N VAL A 69 -14.54 -2.99 -4.97
CA VAL A 69 -14.71 -3.10 -6.43
C VAL A 69 -14.77 -1.72 -7.08
N SER A 70 -15.53 -0.78 -6.49
CA SER A 70 -15.70 0.58 -7.04
C SER A 70 -14.39 1.37 -7.13
N ILE A 71 -13.49 1.18 -6.16
CA ILE A 71 -12.15 1.80 -6.14
C ILE A 71 -11.07 0.96 -6.84
N GLN A 72 -11.43 -0.14 -7.47
CA GLN A 72 -10.51 -1.10 -8.10
C GLN A 72 -9.36 -1.50 -7.15
N ALA A 73 -9.71 -1.82 -5.91
CA ALA A 73 -8.73 -2.15 -4.88
C ALA A 73 -7.90 -3.37 -5.27
N SER A 74 -6.57 -3.28 -5.10
CA SER A 74 -5.69 -4.42 -5.29
C SER A 74 -5.94 -5.53 -4.26
N ALA A 75 -5.59 -6.77 -4.57
CA ALA A 75 -5.70 -7.90 -3.62
C ALA A 75 -4.96 -7.62 -2.29
N GLY A 76 -3.81 -6.92 -2.36
CA GLY A 76 -3.07 -6.49 -1.16
C GLY A 76 -3.85 -5.46 -0.33
N THR A 77 -4.53 -4.51 -0.96
CA THR A 77 -5.37 -3.51 -0.32
C THR A 77 -6.59 -4.17 0.34
N ILE A 78 -7.29 -5.07 -0.38
CA ILE A 78 -8.42 -5.83 0.15
C ILE A 78 -8.03 -6.62 1.40
N ARG A 79 -6.85 -7.27 1.39
CA ARG A 79 -6.34 -7.99 2.57
C ARG A 79 -6.13 -7.05 3.76
N GLN A 80 -5.55 -5.86 3.54
CA GLN A 80 -5.39 -4.85 4.59
C GLN A 80 -6.74 -4.38 5.15
N HIS A 81 -7.72 -4.08 4.29
CA HIS A 81 -9.06 -3.70 4.74
C HIS A 81 -9.64 -4.77 5.66
N ARG A 82 -9.61 -6.04 5.23
CA ARG A 82 -10.14 -7.15 6.03
C ARG A 82 -9.43 -7.31 7.37
N GLU A 83 -8.10 -7.18 7.40
CA GLU A 83 -7.34 -7.20 8.64
C GLU A 83 -7.78 -6.06 9.57
N HIS A 84 -7.87 -4.82 9.06
CA HIS A 84 -8.30 -3.69 9.84
C HIS A 84 -9.72 -3.84 10.38
N PHE A 85 -10.65 -4.31 9.57
CA PHE A 85 -12.06 -4.48 9.98
C PHE A 85 -12.24 -5.67 10.93
N ASN A 86 -11.58 -6.80 10.69
CA ASN A 86 -11.69 -7.96 11.55
C ASN A 86 -11.10 -7.75 12.95
N ILE A 87 -10.04 -6.92 13.07
CA ILE A 87 -9.37 -6.69 14.34
C ILE A 87 -9.92 -5.44 15.03
N ARG A 88 -10.19 -4.35 14.28
CA ARG A 88 -10.41 -3.02 14.85
C ARG A 88 -11.82 -2.45 14.62
N PHE A 89 -12.64 -3.14 13.81
CA PHE A 89 -14.05 -2.79 13.56
C PHE A 89 -14.96 -4.01 13.63
N ASN A 90 -14.50 -5.09 14.27
CA ASN A 90 -15.15 -6.39 14.29
C ASN A 90 -16.56 -6.34 14.83
N GLN A 91 -16.81 -5.54 15.87
CA GLN A 91 -18.12 -5.42 16.51
C GLN A 91 -19.21 -4.85 15.60
N TYR A 92 -18.84 -4.12 14.53
CA TYR A 92 -19.78 -3.48 13.61
C TYR A 92 -19.77 -4.06 12.20
N LYS A 93 -18.79 -4.91 11.86
CA LYS A 93 -18.59 -5.37 10.46
C LYS A 93 -19.79 -6.11 9.88
N ASP A 94 -20.50 -6.89 10.72
CA ASP A 94 -21.64 -7.70 10.30
C ASP A 94 -22.99 -7.03 10.59
N ILE A 95 -22.99 -5.84 11.20
CA ILE A 95 -24.18 -5.05 11.50
C ILE A 95 -24.69 -4.38 10.20
N PRO A 96 -26.02 -4.40 9.96
CA PRO A 96 -26.63 -3.62 8.88
C PRO A 96 -26.24 -2.15 8.99
N ILE A 97 -25.87 -1.53 7.85
CA ILE A 97 -25.29 -0.20 7.83
C ILE A 97 -26.22 0.88 8.41
N ASP A 98 -27.53 0.71 8.23
CA ASP A 98 -28.57 1.60 8.75
C ASP A 98 -28.78 1.48 10.26
N LYS A 99 -28.20 0.47 10.88
CA LYS A 99 -28.23 0.23 12.33
C LYS A 99 -26.97 0.75 13.05
N ILE A 100 -25.94 1.13 12.31
CA ILE A 100 -24.75 1.77 12.88
C ILE A 100 -25.07 3.26 13.10
N SER A 101 -25.32 3.62 14.34
CA SER A 101 -25.65 5.00 14.70
C SER A 101 -24.43 5.92 14.74
N LYS A 102 -24.69 7.21 14.77
CA LYS A 102 -23.66 8.23 15.03
C LYS A 102 -22.92 7.99 16.34
N GLN A 103 -23.68 7.58 17.39
CA GLN A 103 -23.11 7.34 18.72
C GLN A 103 -22.17 6.12 18.70
N ASP A 104 -22.56 5.02 18.02
CA ASP A 104 -21.71 3.84 17.89
C ASP A 104 -20.34 4.17 17.27
N LEU A 105 -20.31 5.05 16.28
CA LEU A 105 -19.07 5.48 15.64
C LEU A 105 -18.20 6.37 16.53
N ILE A 106 -18.82 7.22 17.36
CA ILE A 106 -18.12 8.03 18.35
C ILE A 106 -17.50 7.12 19.41
N ASP A 107 -18.27 6.19 19.96
CA ASP A 107 -17.82 5.26 21.00
C ASP A 107 -16.71 4.32 20.46
N TRP A 108 -16.88 3.83 19.23
CA TRP A 108 -15.84 3.09 18.56
C TRP A 108 -14.53 3.89 18.39
N ARG A 109 -14.63 5.15 18.01
CA ARG A 109 -13.44 6.00 17.85
C ARG A 109 -12.73 6.24 19.16
N ILE A 110 -13.47 6.43 20.26
CA ILE A 110 -12.94 6.56 21.63
C ILE A 110 -12.24 5.25 22.03
N TRP A 111 -12.90 4.11 21.84
CA TRP A 111 -12.32 2.80 22.08
C TRP A 111 -11.05 2.59 21.28
N LEU A 112 -11.06 2.90 19.98
CA LEU A 112 -9.88 2.75 19.11
C LEU A 112 -8.70 3.60 19.59
N ALA A 113 -8.98 4.80 20.11
CA ALA A 113 -7.94 5.69 20.63
C ALA A 113 -7.20 5.06 21.82
N GLN A 114 -7.89 4.29 22.66
CA GLN A 114 -7.34 3.63 23.85
C GLN A 114 -6.56 2.34 23.54
N GLN A 115 -6.71 1.76 22.33
CA GLN A 115 -6.06 0.50 21.99
C GLN A 115 -4.54 0.64 21.82
N PRO A 116 -3.74 -0.42 22.06
CA PRO A 116 -2.27 -0.39 21.97
C PRO A 116 -1.77 -0.51 20.53
N PHE A 117 -2.37 0.26 19.61
CA PHE A 117 -1.92 0.35 18.22
C PHE A 117 -1.24 1.71 17.98
N SER A 118 -0.29 1.77 17.04
CA SER A 118 0.30 3.05 16.63
C SER A 118 -0.78 3.98 16.07
N THR A 119 -0.61 5.29 16.27
CA THR A 119 -1.55 6.32 15.76
C THR A 119 -1.69 6.21 14.24
N LYS A 120 -0.63 5.83 13.53
CA LYS A 120 -0.69 5.55 12.08
C LYS A 120 -1.67 4.42 11.76
N THR A 121 -1.62 3.32 12.50
CA THR A 121 -2.52 2.16 12.32
C THR A 121 -3.97 2.53 12.63
N LYS A 122 -4.20 3.24 13.74
CA LYS A 122 -5.53 3.75 14.12
C LYS A 122 -6.10 4.66 13.04
N ASN A 123 -5.32 5.63 12.56
CA ASN A 123 -5.74 6.57 11.52
C ASN A 123 -5.97 5.89 10.15
N THR A 124 -5.24 4.82 9.85
CA THR A 124 -5.50 4.01 8.65
C THR A 124 -6.85 3.31 8.76
N THR A 125 -7.18 2.72 9.93
CA THR A 125 -8.50 2.12 10.17
C THR A 125 -9.62 3.13 10.03
N ILE A 126 -9.47 4.32 10.65
CA ILE A 126 -10.42 5.43 10.52
C ILE A 126 -10.64 5.79 9.04
N THR A 127 -9.56 5.89 8.26
CA THR A 127 -9.64 6.24 6.84
C THR A 127 -10.41 5.18 6.04
N TYR A 128 -10.21 3.90 6.31
CA TYR A 128 -10.93 2.82 5.65
C TYR A 128 -12.42 2.80 6.01
N VAL A 129 -12.76 2.92 7.31
CA VAL A 129 -14.15 3.02 7.76
C VAL A 129 -14.85 4.21 7.12
N LYS A 130 -14.20 5.38 7.08
CA LYS A 130 -14.73 6.59 6.40
C LYS A 130 -15.01 6.33 4.92
N GLY A 131 -14.14 5.63 4.22
CA GLY A 131 -14.32 5.28 2.80
C GLY A 131 -15.59 4.48 2.57
N VAL A 132 -15.82 3.45 3.41
CA VAL A 132 -17.01 2.59 3.34
C VAL A 132 -18.28 3.38 3.68
N LEU A 133 -18.26 4.21 4.74
CA LEU A 133 -19.41 5.04 5.15
C LEU A 133 -19.81 6.04 4.07
N ARG A 134 -18.86 6.73 3.44
CA ARG A 134 -19.12 7.65 2.32
C ARG A 134 -19.73 6.94 1.13
N TYR A 135 -19.15 5.79 0.77
CA TYR A 135 -19.70 4.98 -0.32
C TYR A 135 -21.12 4.52 0.00
N ALA A 136 -21.37 4.10 1.24
CA ALA A 136 -22.69 3.73 1.71
C ALA A 136 -23.69 4.89 1.62
N ALA A 137 -23.31 6.07 2.10
CA ALA A 137 -24.16 7.26 2.07
C ALA A 137 -24.63 7.61 0.65
N VAL A 138 -23.69 7.62 -0.31
CA VAL A 138 -24.01 7.93 -1.72
C VAL A 138 -24.81 6.82 -2.40
N THR A 139 -24.52 5.55 -2.08
CA THR A 139 -25.10 4.40 -2.81
C THR A 139 -26.46 4.00 -2.28
N TYR A 140 -26.72 4.20 -0.99
CA TYR A 140 -27.90 3.69 -0.29
C TYR A 140 -28.81 4.79 0.27
N ASP A 141 -28.47 6.05 -0.02
CA ASP A 141 -29.22 7.24 0.42
C ASP A 141 -29.44 7.26 1.96
N ILE A 142 -28.35 7.00 2.69
CA ILE A 142 -28.31 7.04 4.15
C ILE A 142 -27.45 8.21 4.65
N PRO A 143 -27.61 8.68 5.91
CA PRO A 143 -26.81 9.77 6.44
C PRO A 143 -25.30 9.47 6.40
N ASP A 144 -24.49 10.42 5.90
CA ASP A 144 -23.04 10.32 5.94
C ASP A 144 -22.49 10.71 7.33
N TYR A 145 -22.17 9.72 8.14
CA TYR A 145 -21.50 9.91 9.43
C TYR A 145 -19.97 9.94 9.34
N SER A 146 -19.38 9.82 8.15
CA SER A 146 -17.92 9.81 7.99
C SER A 146 -17.21 11.08 8.49
N PRO A 147 -17.80 12.31 8.44
CA PRO A 147 -17.13 13.53 8.91
C PRO A 147 -16.79 13.50 10.41
N ILE A 148 -17.59 12.82 11.25
CA ILE A 148 -17.34 12.74 12.69
C ILE A 148 -16.09 11.96 13.06
N LEU A 149 -15.64 11.06 12.18
CA LEU A 149 -14.45 10.24 12.38
C LEU A 149 -13.17 11.02 12.03
N THR A 150 -12.80 11.97 12.91
CA THR A 150 -11.56 12.73 12.77
C THR A 150 -10.35 11.86 13.11
N LYS A 151 -9.21 12.12 12.45
CA LYS A 151 -7.94 11.45 12.74
C LYS A 151 -7.47 11.77 14.15
N LEU A 152 -6.79 10.82 14.79
CA LEU A 152 -6.14 10.99 16.08
C LEU A 152 -4.81 11.75 15.88
N LYS A 153 -4.49 12.64 16.81
CA LYS A 153 -3.18 13.31 16.85
C LYS A 153 -2.12 12.31 17.30
N LYS A 154 -0.91 12.43 16.76
CA LYS A 154 0.24 11.67 17.28
C LYS A 154 0.57 12.18 18.69
N SER A 155 0.98 11.28 19.57
CA SER A 155 1.60 11.66 20.84
C SER A 155 3.02 12.18 20.60
N ASP A 156 3.53 12.99 21.50
CA ASP A 156 4.89 13.53 21.41
C ASP A 156 5.96 12.42 21.35
N THR A 157 5.71 11.30 21.99
CA THR A 157 6.58 10.11 21.94
C THR A 157 6.57 9.41 20.57
N GLU A 158 5.51 9.55 19.77
CA GLU A 158 5.45 9.03 18.38
C GLU A 158 6.02 9.99 17.33
N LEU A 159 6.34 11.23 17.72
CA LEU A 159 6.96 12.22 16.82
C LEU A 159 8.48 12.03 16.71
N MET A 160 9.09 11.32 17.63
CA MET A 160 10.53 11.14 17.80
C MET A 160 10.98 9.79 17.25
N GLY A 161 11.15 9.65 15.96
CA GLY A 161 11.71 8.44 15.39
C GLY A 161 12.20 8.68 13.97
N GLU A 162 13.42 9.18 13.84
CA GLU A 162 14.13 9.09 12.58
C GLU A 162 14.42 7.60 12.29
N PRO A 163 14.33 7.19 11.03
CA PRO A 163 14.72 5.83 10.68
C PRO A 163 16.20 5.63 11.00
N GLU A 164 16.51 4.64 11.80
CA GLU A 164 17.90 4.21 11.98
C GLU A 164 18.44 3.72 10.64
N ILE A 165 19.64 4.16 10.30
CA ILE A 165 20.31 3.86 9.02
C ILE A 165 21.68 3.28 9.33
N TRP A 166 22.20 2.45 8.42
CA TRP A 166 23.56 1.96 8.48
C TRP A 166 24.50 2.79 7.60
N THR A 167 25.65 3.08 8.16
CA THR A 167 26.80 3.54 7.39
C THR A 167 27.35 2.40 6.52
N PRO A 168 28.22 2.70 5.51
CA PRO A 168 28.91 1.65 4.75
C PRO A 168 29.72 0.68 5.62
N ASP A 169 30.32 1.17 6.71
CA ASP A 169 31.11 0.33 7.64
C ASP A 169 30.20 -0.64 8.42
N GLU A 170 29.05 -0.20 8.89
CA GLU A 170 28.06 -1.06 9.55
C GLU A 170 27.48 -2.08 8.56
N PHE A 171 27.19 -1.65 7.32
CA PHE A 171 26.77 -2.57 6.28
C PHE A 171 27.87 -3.59 5.95
N SER A 172 29.14 -3.19 5.91
CA SER A 172 30.26 -4.10 5.70
C SER A 172 30.36 -5.15 6.81
N LYS A 173 30.21 -4.76 8.07
CA LYS A 173 30.15 -5.71 9.20
C LYS A 173 29.01 -6.70 9.05
N PHE A 174 27.84 -6.22 8.67
CA PHE A 174 26.65 -7.05 8.45
C PHE A 174 26.84 -8.04 7.30
N ILE A 175 27.27 -7.57 6.13
CA ILE A 175 27.31 -8.39 4.91
C ILE A 175 28.33 -9.51 5.03
N ASN A 176 29.46 -9.29 5.73
CA ASN A 176 30.46 -10.31 6.02
C ASN A 176 29.93 -11.44 6.93
N CYS A 177 28.80 -11.25 7.59
CA CYS A 177 28.14 -12.27 8.41
C CYS A 177 27.06 -13.05 7.66
N VAL A 178 26.78 -12.72 6.39
CA VAL A 178 25.83 -13.42 5.54
C VAL A 178 26.55 -14.56 4.81
N GLU A 179 26.31 -15.79 5.25
CA GLU A 179 27.01 -16.99 4.76
C GLU A 179 26.48 -17.51 3.42
N ASP A 180 25.20 -17.33 3.14
CA ASP A 180 24.55 -17.80 1.91
C ASP A 180 24.76 -16.79 0.80
N GLY A 181 25.40 -17.21 -0.28
CA GLY A 181 25.78 -16.34 -1.41
C GLY A 181 24.59 -15.66 -2.09
N CYS A 182 23.41 -16.31 -2.16
CA CYS A 182 22.21 -15.70 -2.72
C CYS A 182 21.74 -14.53 -1.87
N TYR A 183 21.66 -14.71 -0.54
CA TYR A 183 21.22 -13.65 0.36
C TYR A 183 22.30 -12.56 0.51
N HIS A 184 23.57 -12.92 0.45
CA HIS A 184 24.66 -11.95 0.40
C HIS A 184 24.48 -10.98 -0.76
N LEU A 185 24.39 -11.48 -1.99
CA LEU A 185 24.16 -10.67 -3.18
C LEU A 185 22.82 -9.92 -3.16
N TYR A 186 21.79 -10.53 -2.58
CA TYR A 186 20.48 -9.88 -2.43
C TYR A 186 20.56 -8.64 -1.53
N PHE A 187 21.25 -8.73 -0.37
CA PHE A 187 21.41 -7.60 0.54
C PHE A 187 22.36 -6.54 -0.03
N GLU A 188 23.45 -6.95 -0.69
CA GLU A 188 24.32 -6.02 -1.42
C GLU A 188 23.52 -5.23 -2.49
N PHE A 189 22.73 -5.93 -3.29
CA PHE A 189 21.87 -5.30 -4.29
C PHE A 189 20.91 -4.30 -3.64
N LEU A 190 20.27 -4.63 -2.53
CA LEU A 190 19.37 -3.72 -1.84
C LEU A 190 20.10 -2.47 -1.32
N TYR A 191 21.25 -2.65 -0.68
CA TYR A 191 22.01 -1.54 -0.10
C TYR A 191 22.55 -0.61 -1.18
N TRP A 192 23.20 -1.14 -2.21
CA TRP A 192 23.86 -0.32 -3.23
C TRP A 192 22.93 0.21 -4.33
N THR A 193 21.69 -0.27 -4.41
CA THR A 193 20.72 0.23 -5.40
C THR A 193 19.59 1.03 -4.78
N GLY A 194 19.29 0.84 -3.51
CA GLY A 194 18.11 1.38 -2.85
C GLY A 194 16.78 0.83 -3.39
N CYS A 195 16.79 -0.31 -4.07
CA CYS A 195 15.59 -0.95 -4.57
C CYS A 195 14.65 -1.36 -3.42
N ARG A 196 13.33 -1.36 -3.69
CA ARG A 196 12.37 -1.91 -2.72
C ARG A 196 12.54 -3.42 -2.64
N ARG A 197 12.33 -4.00 -1.44
CA ARG A 197 12.37 -5.46 -1.23
C ARG A 197 11.66 -6.26 -2.32
N GLY A 198 10.42 -5.87 -2.62
CA GLY A 198 9.61 -6.58 -3.62
C GLY A 198 10.11 -6.42 -5.04
N GLU A 199 10.79 -5.34 -5.37
CA GLU A 199 11.42 -5.10 -6.67
C GLU A 199 12.64 -6.02 -6.85
N ALA A 200 13.48 -6.14 -5.82
CA ALA A 200 14.63 -7.04 -5.84
C ALA A 200 14.18 -8.52 -5.93
N ILE A 201 13.17 -8.93 -5.14
CA ILE A 201 12.59 -10.29 -5.23
C ILE A 201 12.08 -10.60 -6.65
N ALA A 202 11.52 -9.62 -7.33
CA ALA A 202 10.93 -9.76 -8.67
C ALA A 202 11.93 -9.64 -9.81
N LEU A 203 13.21 -9.34 -9.53
CA LEU A 203 14.22 -9.13 -10.56
C LEU A 203 14.48 -10.41 -11.34
N GLN A 204 14.26 -10.35 -12.66
CA GLN A 204 14.51 -11.47 -13.56
C GLN A 204 15.87 -11.34 -14.25
N LYS A 205 16.50 -12.47 -14.60
CA LYS A 205 17.80 -12.51 -15.30
C LYS A 205 17.80 -11.70 -16.60
N LYS A 206 16.70 -11.75 -17.36
CA LYS A 206 16.54 -10.96 -18.60
C LYS A 206 16.50 -9.45 -18.39
N ASP A 207 16.28 -9.00 -17.14
CA ASP A 207 16.24 -7.59 -16.75
C ASP A 207 17.57 -7.09 -16.19
N LEU A 208 18.51 -7.99 -15.94
CA LEU A 208 19.91 -7.65 -15.66
C LEU A 208 20.62 -7.42 -17.00
N LYS A 209 20.91 -6.18 -17.31
CA LYS A 209 21.54 -5.73 -18.54
C LYS A 209 22.94 -5.22 -18.26
N ASP A 210 23.71 -4.96 -19.35
CA ASP A 210 25.06 -4.47 -19.20
C ASP A 210 25.10 -3.16 -18.38
N GLY A 211 25.64 -3.27 -17.17
CA GLY A 211 25.83 -2.18 -16.22
C GLY A 211 24.55 -1.67 -15.53
N TYR A 212 23.35 -2.26 -15.72
CA TYR A 212 22.13 -1.84 -15.03
C TYR A 212 21.11 -2.95 -14.81
N ALA A 213 20.26 -2.76 -13.81
CA ALA A 213 19.05 -3.55 -13.58
C ALA A 213 17.80 -2.78 -14.04
N LEU A 214 16.95 -3.41 -14.84
CA LEU A 214 15.67 -2.85 -15.27
C LEU A 214 14.57 -3.27 -14.29
N ILE A 215 14.13 -2.35 -13.46
CA ILE A 215 13.09 -2.60 -12.43
C ILE A 215 11.72 -2.37 -13.05
N ARG A 216 10.99 -3.46 -13.32
CA ARG A 216 9.66 -3.45 -13.96
C ARG A 216 8.58 -4.00 -13.08
N TYR A 217 8.93 -4.94 -12.22
CA TYR A 217 7.99 -5.71 -11.42
C TYR A 217 8.30 -5.60 -9.93
N SER A 218 7.31 -5.95 -9.14
CA SER A 218 7.42 -6.14 -7.70
C SER A 218 6.67 -7.42 -7.34
N GLN A 219 7.17 -8.13 -6.34
CA GLN A 219 6.54 -9.34 -5.82
C GLN A 219 6.50 -9.27 -4.31
N ARG A 220 5.31 -9.38 -3.74
CA ARG A 220 5.14 -9.33 -2.29
C ARG A 220 5.28 -10.71 -1.65
N TYR A 221 4.71 -11.73 -2.29
CA TYR A 221 4.76 -13.13 -1.88
C TYR A 221 4.95 -14.02 -3.12
N GLN A 222 5.62 -15.14 -2.97
CA GLN A 222 5.87 -16.10 -4.08
C GLN A 222 4.59 -16.52 -4.80
N LYS A 223 3.49 -16.70 -4.05
CA LYS A 223 2.19 -17.17 -4.61
C LYS A 223 1.42 -16.10 -5.40
N GLU A 224 1.78 -14.84 -5.29
CA GLU A 224 1.02 -13.73 -5.91
C GLU A 224 1.47 -13.42 -7.36
N GLY A 225 2.56 -14.03 -7.81
CA GLY A 225 3.13 -13.73 -9.12
C GLY A 225 3.76 -12.32 -9.19
N LEU A 226 4.18 -11.94 -10.40
CA LEU A 226 4.77 -10.63 -10.66
C LEU A 226 3.68 -9.58 -10.84
N THR A 227 3.78 -8.47 -10.12
CA THR A 227 2.91 -7.31 -10.29
C THR A 227 3.73 -6.14 -10.83
N PRO A 228 3.17 -5.26 -11.66
CA PRO A 228 3.85 -4.01 -12.03
C PRO A 228 4.28 -3.24 -10.78
N THR A 229 5.35 -2.47 -10.87
CA THR A 229 5.77 -1.59 -9.76
C THR A 229 4.62 -0.67 -9.34
N LYS A 230 4.62 -0.23 -8.08
CA LYS A 230 3.56 0.63 -7.50
C LYS A 230 3.27 1.88 -8.35
N THR A 231 4.29 2.41 -9.03
CA THR A 231 4.18 3.58 -9.91
C THR A 231 3.85 3.21 -11.36
N ARG A 232 3.73 1.91 -11.69
CA ARG A 232 3.59 1.36 -13.05
C ARG A 232 4.68 1.79 -14.03
N ASN A 233 5.70 2.50 -13.58
CA ASN A 233 6.83 2.92 -14.40
C ASN A 233 8.01 1.99 -14.18
N SER A 234 8.61 1.53 -15.27
CA SER A 234 9.91 0.87 -15.23
C SER A 234 11.02 1.92 -15.06
N ARG A 235 12.08 1.54 -14.35
CA ARG A 235 13.27 2.38 -14.25
C ARG A 235 14.54 1.55 -14.40
N LYS A 236 15.56 2.20 -14.94
CA LYS A 236 16.93 1.66 -14.97
C LYS A 236 17.64 2.08 -13.68
N VAL A 237 18.26 1.12 -13.01
CA VAL A 237 19.12 1.36 -11.85
C VAL A 237 20.53 0.96 -12.24
N GLN A 238 21.42 1.95 -12.41
CA GLN A 238 22.81 1.71 -12.74
C GLN A 238 23.49 0.97 -11.58
N LEU A 239 24.27 -0.03 -11.93
CA LEU A 239 25.07 -0.83 -11.01
C LEU A 239 26.54 -0.43 -11.17
N ASP A 240 27.29 -0.45 -10.08
CA ASP A 240 28.73 -0.44 -10.21
C ASP A 240 29.21 -1.72 -10.91
N ARG A 241 30.40 -1.64 -11.49
CA ARG A 241 30.92 -2.73 -12.33
C ARG A 241 31.09 -4.04 -11.54
N GLN A 242 31.55 -3.95 -10.31
CA GLN A 242 31.81 -5.15 -9.48
C GLN A 242 30.51 -5.87 -9.15
N LEU A 243 29.52 -5.13 -8.63
CA LEU A 243 28.19 -5.67 -8.31
C LEU A 243 27.53 -6.29 -9.55
N TYR A 244 27.62 -5.60 -10.72
CA TYR A 244 27.07 -6.14 -11.96
C TYR A 244 27.71 -7.44 -12.36
N LEU A 245 29.05 -7.53 -12.38
CA LEU A 245 29.76 -8.76 -12.78
C LEU A 245 29.46 -9.92 -11.83
N THR A 246 29.41 -9.67 -10.53
CA THR A 246 29.11 -10.70 -9.53
C THR A 246 27.66 -11.19 -9.67
N LEU A 247 26.72 -10.28 -9.83
CA LEU A 247 25.31 -10.64 -10.06
C LEU A 247 25.12 -11.42 -11.38
N LYS A 248 25.82 -11.02 -12.44
CA LYS A 248 25.76 -11.68 -13.74
C LYS A 248 26.33 -13.09 -13.66
N ALA A 249 27.50 -13.27 -13.06
CA ALA A 249 28.13 -14.58 -12.87
C ALA A 249 27.21 -15.51 -12.03
N TYR A 250 26.64 -14.98 -10.94
CA TYR A 250 25.69 -15.73 -10.11
C TYR A 250 24.42 -16.11 -10.89
N ALA A 251 23.84 -15.16 -11.62
CA ALA A 251 22.65 -15.41 -12.42
C ALA A 251 22.89 -16.46 -13.52
N ASP A 252 24.07 -16.45 -14.15
CA ASP A 252 24.43 -17.43 -15.19
C ASP A 252 24.71 -18.82 -14.60
N SER A 253 25.18 -18.93 -13.36
CA SER A 253 25.45 -20.20 -12.67
C SER A 253 24.21 -20.87 -12.06
N THR A 254 23.08 -20.19 -12.00
CA THR A 254 21.83 -20.71 -11.43
C THR A 254 20.79 -21.00 -12.49
N GLU A 255 19.94 -22.00 -12.27
CA GLU A 255 18.79 -22.28 -13.13
C GLU A 255 17.61 -21.32 -12.84
N GLY A 256 16.61 -21.28 -13.74
CA GLY A 256 15.39 -20.50 -13.57
C GLY A 256 15.52 -19.05 -14.01
N ASN A 257 14.44 -18.28 -13.77
CA ASN A 257 14.27 -16.95 -14.33
C ASN A 257 14.63 -15.79 -13.39
N TYR A 258 14.69 -16.03 -12.07
CA TYR A 258 14.97 -14.99 -11.08
C TYR A 258 16.47 -14.84 -10.85
N VAL A 259 16.93 -13.59 -10.67
CA VAL A 259 18.32 -13.33 -10.27
C VAL A 259 18.55 -13.89 -8.88
N PHE A 260 17.60 -13.70 -7.96
CA PHE A 260 17.66 -14.21 -6.60
C PHE A 260 16.63 -15.33 -6.41
N GLY A 261 17.12 -16.56 -6.15
CA GLY A 261 16.29 -17.72 -5.87
C GLY A 261 16.09 -18.72 -7.03
N GLY A 262 16.50 -18.41 -8.25
CA GLY A 262 16.45 -19.34 -9.40
C GLY A 262 15.06 -19.53 -9.99
N GLU A 263 14.49 -20.74 -9.93
CA GLU A 263 13.14 -21.02 -10.44
C GLU A 263 12.03 -20.31 -9.67
N LYS A 264 12.19 -20.19 -8.37
CA LYS A 264 11.26 -19.48 -7.48
C LYS A 264 11.98 -18.30 -6.85
N SER A 265 11.28 -17.18 -6.77
CA SER A 265 11.81 -16.01 -6.07
C SER A 265 12.05 -16.29 -4.58
N LEU A 266 12.91 -15.50 -3.93
CA LEU A 266 13.12 -15.59 -2.48
C LEU A 266 11.83 -15.36 -1.70
N SER A 267 11.62 -16.11 -0.61
CA SER A 267 10.47 -15.88 0.26
C SER A 267 10.74 -14.72 1.24
N PRO A 268 9.74 -13.86 1.51
CA PRO A 268 9.89 -12.79 2.51
C PRO A 268 10.29 -13.29 3.90
N THR A 269 9.82 -14.48 4.28
CA THR A 269 10.13 -15.09 5.59
C THR A 269 11.58 -15.53 5.66
N SER A 270 12.11 -16.16 4.60
CA SER A 270 13.50 -16.57 4.55
C SER A 270 14.45 -15.38 4.54
N ILE A 271 14.11 -14.32 3.77
CA ILE A 271 14.87 -13.07 3.77
C ILE A 271 14.94 -12.48 5.19
N ALA A 272 13.79 -12.36 5.88
CA ALA A 272 13.75 -11.82 7.24
C ALA A 272 14.60 -12.65 8.21
N ARG A 273 14.51 -13.98 8.12
CA ARG A 273 15.30 -14.89 8.97
C ARG A 273 16.81 -14.73 8.74
N GLN A 274 17.26 -14.64 7.49
CA GLN A 274 18.68 -14.44 7.17
C GLN A 274 19.17 -13.06 7.59
N PHE A 275 18.36 -12.04 7.40
CA PHE A 275 18.65 -10.67 7.84
C PHE A 275 18.83 -10.59 9.36
N ASP A 276 17.87 -11.13 10.13
CA ASP A 276 17.94 -11.14 11.60
C ASP A 276 19.11 -12.00 12.11
N LYS A 277 19.44 -13.14 11.44
CA LYS A 277 20.60 -13.98 11.79
C LYS A 277 21.91 -13.21 11.64
N ALA A 278 22.08 -12.51 10.49
CA ALA A 278 23.29 -11.76 10.22
C ALA A 278 23.44 -10.52 11.12
N ILE A 279 22.36 -9.81 11.44
CA ILE A 279 22.37 -8.71 12.44
C ILE A 279 22.86 -9.20 13.80
N LYS A 280 22.31 -10.32 14.29
CA LYS A 280 22.73 -10.89 15.58
C LYS A 280 24.20 -11.28 15.60
N LYS A 281 24.72 -11.79 14.46
CA LYS A 281 26.10 -12.23 14.33
C LYS A 281 27.09 -11.07 14.22
N SER A 282 26.70 -10.01 13.50
CA SER A 282 27.53 -8.83 13.24
C SER A 282 27.58 -7.83 14.40
N GLY A 283 26.57 -7.87 15.30
CA GLY A 283 26.43 -6.93 16.40
C GLY A 283 26.07 -5.49 15.99
N VAL A 284 25.69 -5.25 14.73
CA VAL A 284 25.24 -3.93 14.28
C VAL A 284 23.87 -3.60 14.84
N THR A 285 23.55 -2.30 14.91
CA THR A 285 22.23 -1.83 15.33
C THR A 285 21.11 -2.46 14.49
N LYS A 286 20.06 -2.93 15.16
CA LYS A 286 18.94 -3.56 14.47
C LYS A 286 18.10 -2.51 13.71
N ILE A 287 18.06 -2.65 12.39
CA ILE A 287 17.19 -1.86 11.51
C ILE A 287 16.17 -2.77 10.82
N ARG A 288 15.18 -2.17 10.16
CA ARG A 288 14.26 -2.91 9.29
C ARG A 288 14.91 -3.13 7.92
N LEU A 289 14.59 -4.20 7.24
CA LEU A 289 15.09 -4.45 5.88
C LEU A 289 14.86 -3.27 4.91
N HIS A 290 13.77 -2.52 5.10
CA HIS A 290 13.49 -1.34 4.28
C HIS A 290 14.44 -0.17 4.56
N ASP A 291 15.05 -0.15 5.72
CA ASP A 291 15.97 0.90 6.13
C ASP A 291 17.33 0.80 5.40
N LEU A 292 17.66 -0.34 4.75
CA LEU A 292 18.77 -0.43 3.78
C LEU A 292 18.60 0.59 2.63
N ARG A 293 17.37 0.78 2.19
CA ARG A 293 17.04 1.79 1.18
C ARG A 293 17.16 3.21 1.74
N HIS A 294 16.79 3.42 3.00
CA HIS A 294 17.02 4.69 3.69
C HIS A 294 18.50 4.96 3.85
N SER A 295 19.30 3.96 4.24
CA SER A 295 20.76 4.04 4.33
C SER A 295 21.39 4.45 2.99
N HIS A 296 20.99 3.80 1.89
CA HIS A 296 21.43 4.15 0.54
C HIS A 296 21.15 5.61 0.18
N ALA A 297 19.91 6.04 0.42
CA ALA A 297 19.53 7.42 0.09
C ALA A 297 20.27 8.46 0.93
N SER A 298 20.37 8.22 2.25
CA SER A 298 21.11 9.10 3.16
C SER A 298 22.58 9.18 2.80
N TRP A 299 23.21 8.03 2.48
CA TRP A 299 24.60 8.00 2.03
C TRP A 299 24.83 8.83 0.76
N LEU A 300 23.96 8.70 -0.26
CA LEU A 300 24.06 9.49 -1.48
C LEU A 300 23.90 10.99 -1.22
N ILE A 301 22.94 11.39 -0.40
CA ILE A 301 22.67 12.80 -0.07
C ILE A 301 23.85 13.40 0.71
N ASN A 302 24.37 12.69 1.72
CA ASN A 302 25.51 13.12 2.51
C ASN A 302 26.80 13.25 1.67
N ASN A 303 26.89 12.50 0.55
CA ASN A 303 27.98 12.64 -0.41
C ASN A 303 27.68 13.65 -1.55
N GLY A 304 26.70 14.54 -1.35
CA GLY A 304 26.42 15.66 -2.25
C GLY A 304 25.66 15.29 -3.53
N VAL A 305 25.12 14.08 -3.63
CA VAL A 305 24.30 13.69 -4.80
C VAL A 305 22.98 14.46 -4.78
N ASN A 306 22.65 15.08 -5.89
CA ASN A 306 21.42 15.86 -6.05
C ASN A 306 20.17 15.04 -5.67
N ILE A 307 19.33 15.60 -4.80
CA ILE A 307 18.14 14.92 -4.27
C ILE A 307 17.14 14.50 -5.34
N VAL A 308 17.08 15.21 -6.48
CA VAL A 308 16.25 14.83 -7.64
C VAL A 308 16.78 13.54 -8.27
N ALA A 309 18.11 13.42 -8.40
CA ALA A 309 18.76 12.21 -8.92
C ALA A 309 18.53 11.02 -7.97
N VAL A 310 18.63 11.23 -6.65
CA VAL A 310 18.33 10.23 -5.63
C VAL A 310 16.86 9.79 -5.74
N SER A 311 15.92 10.74 -5.82
CA SER A 311 14.49 10.46 -5.97
C SER A 311 14.17 9.60 -7.21
N LYS A 312 14.78 9.93 -8.36
CA LYS A 312 14.68 9.16 -9.61
C LYS A 312 15.24 7.73 -9.44
N ARG A 313 16.43 7.59 -8.85
CA ARG A 313 17.08 6.30 -8.60
C ARG A 313 16.21 5.41 -7.74
N LEU A 314 15.64 5.95 -6.68
CA LEU A 314 14.73 5.26 -5.79
C LEU A 314 13.39 4.92 -6.45
N GLY A 315 12.95 5.64 -7.47
CA GLY A 315 11.65 5.49 -8.13
C GLY A 315 10.50 5.95 -7.21
N HIS A 316 10.65 7.12 -6.59
CA HIS A 316 9.57 7.80 -5.91
C HIS A 316 8.61 8.41 -6.93
N SER A 317 7.31 8.38 -6.64
CA SER A 317 6.27 8.97 -7.50
C SER A 317 6.29 10.49 -7.46
N SER A 318 6.80 11.05 -6.38
CA SER A 318 6.96 12.48 -6.17
C SER A 318 8.27 12.75 -5.42
N ILE A 319 8.97 13.80 -5.80
CA ILE A 319 10.16 14.28 -5.09
C ILE A 319 9.85 14.63 -3.62
N ASN A 320 8.59 15.00 -3.33
CA ASN A 320 8.15 15.32 -1.97
C ASN A 320 8.27 14.13 -1.00
N GLU A 321 8.23 12.87 -1.49
CA GLU A 321 8.52 11.70 -0.64
C GLU A 321 9.98 11.74 -0.15
N THR A 322 10.92 12.08 -1.04
CA THR A 322 12.34 12.17 -0.71
C THR A 322 12.61 13.38 0.19
N LEU A 323 12.09 14.55 -0.17
CA LEU A 323 12.23 15.76 0.63
C LEU A 323 11.74 15.55 2.06
N LYS A 324 10.51 15.11 2.26
CA LYS A 324 9.93 14.86 3.60
C LYS A 324 10.74 13.90 4.47
N THR A 325 11.41 12.93 3.83
CA THR A 325 12.17 11.92 4.56
C THR A 325 13.59 12.36 4.90
N TYR A 326 14.20 13.21 4.05
CA TYR A 326 15.63 13.52 4.13
C TYR A 326 15.94 15.02 4.27
N THR A 327 14.92 15.87 4.55
CA THR A 327 15.13 17.32 4.73
C THR A 327 16.15 17.63 5.83
N HIS A 328 16.14 16.88 6.94
CA HIS A 328 17.07 17.04 8.05
C HIS A 328 18.55 16.84 7.64
N LEU A 329 18.82 16.03 6.61
CA LEU A 329 20.18 15.85 6.07
C LEU A 329 20.63 17.03 5.20
N LEU A 330 19.69 17.85 4.72
CA LEU A 330 19.99 19.03 3.89
C LEU A 330 20.35 20.25 4.74
N GLU A 331 19.93 20.31 6.01
CA GLU A 331 20.26 21.40 6.93
C GLU A 331 21.76 21.48 7.21
N SER A 332 22.48 20.35 7.18
CA SER A 332 23.94 20.31 7.28
C SER A 332 24.67 20.86 6.03
N THR A 333 23.93 21.15 4.97
CA THR A 333 24.47 21.61 3.69
C THR A 333 24.72 23.14 3.67
N ASP A 334 24.14 23.91 4.61
CA ASP A 334 24.30 25.36 4.63
C ASP A 334 25.75 25.76 4.90
N GLN A 335 26.44 25.09 5.83
CA GLN A 335 27.84 25.33 6.09
C GLN A 335 28.71 24.97 4.88
N ASN A 336 28.47 23.82 4.27
CA ASN A 336 29.14 23.39 3.04
C ASN A 336 28.90 24.36 1.86
N MET A 337 27.75 25.01 1.82
CA MET A 337 27.43 26.02 0.79
C MET A 337 28.23 27.27 1.02
N ILE A 338 28.34 27.75 2.26
CA ILE A 338 29.16 28.89 2.63
C ILE A 338 30.67 28.62 2.36
N ASP A 339 31.13 27.42 2.70
CA ASP A 339 32.54 27.03 2.46
C ASP A 339 32.86 27.02 0.95
N LYS A 340 31.97 26.48 0.11
CA LYS A 340 32.11 26.54 -1.36
C LYS A 340 32.05 27.96 -1.91
N ILE A 341 31.20 28.83 -1.37
CA ILE A 341 31.13 30.24 -1.75
C ILE A 341 32.47 30.93 -1.41
N ASN A 342 33.01 30.65 -0.23
CA ASN A 342 34.29 31.23 0.21
C ASN A 342 35.44 30.70 -0.64
N GLU A 343 35.49 29.43 -0.95
CA GLU A 343 36.49 28.83 -1.86
C GLU A 343 36.40 29.45 -3.26
N PHE A 344 35.20 29.59 -3.83
CA PHE A 344 34.99 30.23 -5.12
C PHE A 344 35.44 31.68 -5.11
N LYS A 345 35.09 32.46 -4.07
CA LYS A 345 35.49 33.86 -3.92
C LYS A 345 37.01 34.03 -3.80
N SER A 346 37.69 33.16 -3.03
CA SER A 346 39.14 33.21 -2.88
C SER A 346 39.86 32.90 -4.20
N ASN A 347 39.34 31.99 -5.01
CA ASN A 347 39.87 31.66 -6.33
C ASN A 347 39.56 32.71 -7.40
N PHE A 348 38.57 33.59 -7.18
CA PHE A 348 38.16 34.65 -8.14
C PHE A 348 38.80 36.02 -7.84
N LEU A 349 39.29 36.22 -6.60
CA LEU A 349 39.87 37.46 -6.12
C LEU A 349 41.42 37.41 -6.00
N SER A 350 42.01 36.25 -6.31
CA SER A 350 43.44 36.04 -6.48
C SER A 350 43.84 36.17 -7.94
#